data_e2a8368a4b4e41908d7b76ece2ecb447
#
_entry.id   e2a8368a4b4e41908d7b76ece2ecb447
#
_cell.length_a   1.000
_cell.length_b   1.000
_cell.length_c   1.000
_cell.angle_alpha   90.00
_cell.angle_beta   90.00
_cell.angle_gamma   90.00
#
_symmetry.space_group_name_H-M   'P 1'
#
loop_
_entity.id
_entity.type
_entity.pdbx_description
1 polymer ?
#
loop_
_entity_poly.entity_id
_entity_poly.type
_entity_poly.pdbx_seq_one_letter_code
_entity_poly.pdbx_strand_id
1 'polypeptide(L)'
;MRQIEDLIAISRKFGQDSRFVIAGGGNTSYKDENRLWVKASGHALATITEDGFAVLDRTLLNEMGEKAYNEDTAIREEQVKNDLAVACVTKDRRPSVETSLHNCMGFAFVVHLHPTLVNGLMCSANAEAACGEIFPEALYIEYTDPGYTLFKKVYDRINAYKAANGKEPQVIFLQNHGIFVGGDTTAEIEGIYSEILGKLEAKVAALPEGGSEVSPTVTDVIPAIRQMLSRSGRGLKTLKVTKNALVDYFLDGSREKIAAPFTPDIIVYCKSAYIFIDAESDEEILKQAEEKIEAFAAEKGYTPKVLLIKGIGLVAVGDNSKNAQII
;
A
#
# COMPACT_ATOMS: atom_id res chain seq x y z
N MET A 1 -5.89 11.18 -27.82
CA MET A 1 -4.91 11.65 -26.86
C MET A 1 -4.11 10.46 -26.34
N ARG A 2 -3.06 10.14 -27.11
CA ARG A 2 -2.24 8.93 -26.91
C ARG A 2 -1.66 8.79 -25.48
N GLN A 3 -1.25 9.91 -24.86
CA GLN A 3 -0.64 9.91 -23.54
C GLN A 3 -1.61 9.44 -22.43
N ILE A 4 -2.90 9.75 -22.56
CA ILE A 4 -3.91 9.27 -21.59
C ILE A 4 -4.18 7.78 -21.81
N GLU A 5 -4.16 7.30 -23.04
CA GLU A 5 -4.25 5.86 -23.35
C GLU A 5 -3.03 5.11 -22.77
N ASP A 6 -1.82 5.66 -22.94
CA ASP A 6 -0.59 5.12 -22.37
C ASP A 6 -0.64 5.12 -20.82
N LEU A 7 -1.16 6.19 -20.20
CA LEU A 7 -1.38 6.27 -18.75
C LEU A 7 -2.36 5.20 -18.26
N ILE A 8 -3.48 5.00 -18.95
CA ILE A 8 -4.47 3.95 -18.64
C ILE A 8 -3.81 2.57 -18.77
N ALA A 9 -3.05 2.34 -19.85
CA ALA A 9 -2.42 1.07 -20.13
C ALA A 9 -1.41 0.67 -19.04
N ILE A 10 -0.48 1.58 -18.67
CA ILE A 10 0.50 1.32 -17.61
C ILE A 10 -0.16 1.15 -16.25
N SER A 11 -1.20 1.93 -15.94
CA SER A 11 -1.97 1.82 -14.71
C SER A 11 -2.59 0.43 -14.55
N ARG A 12 -3.26 -0.05 -15.62
CA ARG A 12 -3.88 -1.38 -15.62
C ARG A 12 -2.85 -2.50 -15.58
N LYS A 13 -1.75 -2.36 -16.29
CA LYS A 13 -0.65 -3.34 -16.29
C LYS A 13 -0.15 -3.60 -14.87
N PHE A 14 0.21 -2.56 -14.14
CA PHE A 14 0.68 -2.68 -12.76
C PHE A 14 -0.45 -3.04 -11.80
N GLY A 15 -1.64 -2.45 -11.99
CA GLY A 15 -2.77 -2.70 -11.11
C GLY A 15 -3.33 -4.12 -11.16
N GLN A 16 -3.09 -4.87 -12.24
CA GLN A 16 -3.50 -6.27 -12.40
C GLN A 16 -2.47 -7.28 -11.87
N ASP A 17 -1.27 -6.80 -11.52
CA ASP A 17 -0.20 -7.65 -10.99
C ASP A 17 -0.05 -7.45 -9.48
N SER A 18 -0.42 -8.46 -8.70
CA SER A 18 -0.37 -8.44 -7.24
C SER A 18 1.03 -8.27 -6.65
N ARG A 19 2.09 -8.45 -7.44
CA ARG A 19 3.46 -8.15 -7.00
C ARG A 19 3.69 -6.66 -6.83
N PHE A 20 2.93 -5.82 -7.56
CA PHE A 20 3.04 -4.36 -7.56
C PHE A 20 1.94 -3.66 -6.77
N VAL A 21 0.71 -4.16 -6.86
CA VAL A 21 -0.46 -3.50 -6.29
C VAL A 21 -1.35 -4.50 -5.57
N ILE A 22 -1.63 -4.22 -4.30
CA ILE A 22 -2.63 -4.93 -3.51
C ILE A 22 -3.85 -4.01 -3.40
N ALA A 23 -5.00 -4.51 -3.85
CA ALA A 23 -6.31 -3.84 -3.79
C ALA A 23 -6.31 -2.43 -4.44
N GLY A 24 -6.46 -1.38 -3.67
CA GLY A 24 -6.54 0.02 -4.14
C GLY A 24 -5.25 0.81 -4.01
N GLY A 25 -4.13 0.15 -3.65
CA GLY A 25 -2.84 0.79 -3.46
C GLY A 25 -2.27 1.41 -4.74
N GLY A 26 -1.32 2.33 -4.55
CA GLY A 26 -0.63 3.01 -5.63
C GLY A 26 -1.45 4.04 -6.41
N ASN A 27 -0.75 4.85 -7.17
CA ASN A 27 -1.32 5.83 -8.10
C ASN A 27 -0.36 6.14 -9.24
N THR A 28 -0.92 6.66 -10.32
CA THR A 28 -0.20 6.97 -11.55
C THR A 28 -0.61 8.34 -12.05
N SER A 29 0.28 9.01 -12.76
CA SER A 29 -0.02 10.30 -13.37
C SER A 29 0.68 10.48 -14.72
N TYR A 30 0.08 11.35 -15.52
CA TYR A 30 0.70 11.99 -16.68
C TYR A 30 0.59 13.50 -16.51
N LYS A 31 1.58 14.26 -16.96
CA LYS A 31 1.51 15.71 -17.00
C LYS A 31 2.14 16.28 -18.24
N ASP A 32 1.57 17.39 -18.70
CA ASP A 32 2.16 18.32 -19.67
C ASP A 32 2.58 19.63 -18.97
N GLU A 33 2.82 20.68 -19.72
CA GLU A 33 3.21 21.99 -19.16
C GLU A 33 2.15 22.59 -18.25
N ASN A 34 0.85 22.38 -18.55
CA ASN A 34 -0.27 23.08 -17.92
C ASN A 34 -1.11 22.22 -16.99
N ARG A 35 -1.16 20.89 -17.23
CA ARG A 35 -2.08 19.96 -16.55
C ARG A 35 -1.39 18.74 -16.03
N LEU A 36 -1.92 18.25 -14.92
CA LEU A 36 -1.59 16.96 -14.32
C LEU A 36 -2.86 16.09 -14.31
N TRP A 37 -2.79 14.92 -14.92
CA TRP A 37 -3.77 13.84 -14.76
C TRP A 37 -3.24 12.87 -13.73
N VAL A 38 -3.93 12.72 -12.61
CA VAL A 38 -3.51 11.81 -11.53
C VAL A 38 -4.69 10.95 -11.09
N LYS A 39 -4.42 9.69 -10.74
CA LYS A 39 -5.46 8.77 -10.26
C LYS A 39 -6.30 9.41 -9.15
N ALA A 40 -7.60 9.44 -9.35
CA ALA A 40 -8.55 9.91 -8.35
C ALA A 40 -8.75 8.88 -7.23
N SER A 41 -9.04 9.38 -6.03
CA SER A 41 -9.36 8.55 -4.88
C SER A 41 -10.60 7.69 -5.13
N GLY A 42 -10.59 6.44 -4.71
CA GLY A 42 -11.69 5.49 -4.88
C GLY A 42 -11.65 4.65 -6.16
N HIS A 43 -10.72 4.91 -7.09
CA HIS A 43 -10.51 4.11 -8.30
C HIS A 43 -9.37 3.11 -8.11
N ALA A 44 -9.54 1.88 -8.61
CA ALA A 44 -8.49 0.87 -8.62
C ALA A 44 -7.70 0.94 -9.94
N LEU A 45 -6.36 0.86 -9.87
CA LEU A 45 -5.51 0.86 -11.07
C LEU A 45 -5.86 -0.25 -12.04
N ALA A 46 -6.18 -1.45 -11.53
CA ALA A 46 -6.49 -2.63 -12.35
C ALA A 46 -7.61 -2.43 -13.37
N THR A 47 -8.56 -1.54 -13.08
CA THR A 47 -9.78 -1.34 -13.90
C THR A 47 -9.98 0.12 -14.31
N ILE A 48 -8.98 0.97 -14.07
CA ILE A 48 -9.09 2.42 -14.30
C ILE A 48 -9.41 2.76 -15.76
N THR A 49 -10.24 3.76 -15.95
CA THR A 49 -10.57 4.38 -17.22
C THR A 49 -10.20 5.86 -17.16
N GLU A 50 -10.39 6.60 -18.23
CA GLU A 50 -10.12 8.04 -18.26
C GLU A 50 -10.86 8.79 -17.13
N ASP A 51 -12.08 8.36 -16.80
CA ASP A 51 -12.87 8.93 -15.71
C ASP A 51 -12.28 8.67 -14.31
N GLY A 52 -11.32 7.79 -14.20
CA GLY A 52 -10.59 7.50 -12.95
C GLY A 52 -9.48 8.50 -12.65
N PHE A 53 -9.22 9.49 -13.51
CA PHE A 53 -8.17 10.49 -13.28
C PHE A 53 -8.76 11.86 -12.98
N ALA A 54 -8.30 12.50 -11.92
CA ALA A 54 -8.50 13.91 -11.65
C ALA A 54 -7.53 14.74 -12.49
N VAL A 55 -8.00 15.86 -13.02
CA VAL A 55 -7.18 16.80 -13.79
C VAL A 55 -6.95 18.05 -12.96
N LEU A 56 -5.69 18.44 -12.78
CA LEU A 56 -5.30 19.59 -11.96
C LEU A 56 -4.52 20.62 -12.77
N ASP A 57 -4.62 21.87 -12.36
CA ASP A 57 -3.84 22.99 -12.88
C ASP A 57 -2.45 22.99 -12.27
N ARG A 58 -1.41 22.87 -13.11
CA ARG A 58 -0.02 22.79 -12.64
C ARG A 58 0.54 24.11 -12.15
N THR A 59 0.03 25.24 -12.62
CA THR A 59 0.44 26.54 -12.08
C THR A 59 0.10 26.64 -10.59
N LEU A 60 -1.14 26.27 -10.25
CA LEU A 60 -1.58 26.27 -8.85
C LEU A 60 -0.85 25.20 -8.02
N LEU A 61 -0.56 24.02 -8.58
CA LEU A 61 0.21 22.99 -7.89
C LEU A 61 1.66 23.43 -7.63
N ASN A 62 2.28 24.16 -8.54
CA ASN A 62 3.64 24.69 -8.35
C ASN A 62 3.67 25.77 -7.26
N GLU A 63 2.66 26.65 -7.22
CA GLU A 63 2.52 27.65 -6.16
C GLU A 63 2.40 27.00 -4.78
N MET A 64 1.74 25.84 -4.66
CA MET A 64 1.64 25.08 -3.42
C MET A 64 3.01 24.59 -2.92
N GLY A 65 3.96 24.32 -3.81
CA GLY A 65 5.32 23.91 -3.47
C GLY A 65 6.12 24.99 -2.74
N GLU A 66 5.84 26.25 -3.04
CA GLU A 66 6.50 27.42 -2.46
C GLU A 66 5.72 28.06 -1.30
N LYS A 67 4.46 27.62 -1.10
CA LYS A 67 3.56 28.19 -0.10
C LYS A 67 3.97 27.79 1.32
N ALA A 68 4.03 28.75 2.23
CA ALA A 68 4.12 28.49 3.66
C ALA A 68 2.74 28.13 4.23
N TYR A 69 2.61 26.95 4.80
CA TYR A 69 1.41 26.48 5.49
C TYR A 69 1.53 26.59 7.00
N ASN A 70 0.41 26.43 7.70
CA ASN A 70 0.37 26.51 9.16
C ASN A 70 1.25 25.41 9.81
N GLU A 71 1.85 25.73 10.96
CA GLU A 71 2.67 24.75 11.71
C GLU A 71 1.80 23.67 12.38
N ASP A 72 0.57 23.99 12.77
CA ASP A 72 -0.39 23.00 13.28
C ASP A 72 -0.77 22.02 12.16
N THR A 73 -0.60 20.74 12.44
CA THR A 73 -0.79 19.66 11.44
C THR A 73 -2.22 19.60 10.92
N ALA A 74 -3.23 19.72 11.78
CA ALA A 74 -4.63 19.60 11.36
C ALA A 74 -5.05 20.80 10.48
N ILE A 75 -4.62 22.00 10.85
CA ILE A 75 -4.89 23.21 10.07
C ILE A 75 -4.16 23.15 8.73
N ARG A 76 -2.90 22.73 8.73
CA ARG A 76 -2.09 22.58 7.53
C ARG A 76 -2.69 21.60 6.54
N GLU A 77 -3.04 20.39 6.97
CA GLU A 77 -3.61 19.37 6.08
C GLU A 77 -4.96 19.82 5.48
N GLU A 78 -5.77 20.57 6.23
CA GLU A 78 -7.01 21.15 5.68
C GLU A 78 -6.72 22.28 4.67
N GLN A 79 -5.70 23.12 4.90
CA GLN A 79 -5.27 24.13 3.94
C GLN A 79 -4.78 23.50 2.64
N VAL A 80 -3.92 22.47 2.72
CA VAL A 80 -3.40 21.73 1.56
C VAL A 80 -4.53 21.06 0.78
N LYS A 81 -5.46 20.42 1.47
CA LYS A 81 -6.64 19.80 0.86
C LYS A 81 -7.50 20.83 0.11
N ASN A 82 -7.69 22.03 0.68
CA ASN A 82 -8.43 23.12 0.05
C ASN A 82 -7.71 23.63 -1.21
N ASP A 83 -6.40 23.83 -1.14
CA ASP A 83 -5.60 24.26 -2.29
C ASP A 83 -5.63 23.19 -3.42
N LEU A 84 -5.52 21.90 -3.09
CA LEU A 84 -5.70 20.81 -4.06
C LEU A 84 -7.09 20.82 -4.69
N ALA A 85 -8.15 21.10 -3.92
CA ALA A 85 -9.50 21.21 -4.44
C ALA A 85 -9.68 22.42 -5.36
N VAL A 86 -9.00 23.54 -5.09
CA VAL A 86 -8.95 24.71 -5.96
C VAL A 86 -8.22 24.38 -7.27
N ALA A 87 -7.07 23.73 -7.21
CA ALA A 87 -6.28 23.32 -8.36
C ALA A 87 -6.99 22.28 -9.22
N CYS A 88 -7.91 21.48 -8.66
CA CYS A 88 -8.62 20.43 -9.37
C CYS A 88 -9.64 21.02 -10.35
N VAL A 89 -9.46 20.74 -11.66
CA VAL A 89 -10.35 21.17 -12.75
C VAL A 89 -11.60 20.29 -12.82
N THR A 90 -11.44 18.97 -12.60
CA THR A 90 -12.53 17.99 -12.57
C THR A 90 -13.18 17.97 -11.19
N LYS A 91 -14.19 18.81 -10.97
CA LYS A 91 -14.77 19.07 -9.64
C LYS A 91 -15.51 17.90 -8.99
N ASP A 92 -15.87 16.89 -9.76
CA ASP A 92 -16.52 15.65 -9.35
C ASP A 92 -15.52 14.56 -8.89
N ARG A 93 -14.23 14.82 -9.01
CA ARG A 93 -13.15 13.84 -8.72
C ARG A 93 -12.22 14.37 -7.63
N ARG A 94 -11.99 13.56 -6.62
CA ARG A 94 -11.04 13.89 -5.55
C ARG A 94 -9.65 13.40 -5.93
N PRO A 95 -8.65 14.27 -6.11
CA PRO A 95 -7.28 13.86 -6.41
C PRO A 95 -6.69 13.04 -5.26
N SER A 96 -5.65 12.25 -5.56
CA SER A 96 -4.85 11.57 -4.54
C SER A 96 -4.22 12.57 -3.58
N VAL A 97 -4.04 12.19 -2.32
CA VAL A 97 -3.28 12.98 -1.33
C VAL A 97 -1.81 13.16 -1.74
N GLU A 98 -1.31 12.29 -2.64
CA GLU A 98 0.06 12.30 -3.15
C GLU A 98 0.21 13.10 -4.45
N THR A 99 -0.82 13.83 -4.87
CA THR A 99 -0.81 14.64 -6.10
C THR A 99 0.39 15.58 -6.20
N SER A 100 0.75 16.23 -5.09
CA SER A 100 1.90 17.13 -5.05
C SER A 100 3.23 16.40 -5.27
N LEU A 101 3.37 15.15 -4.82
CA LEU A 101 4.53 14.30 -5.10
C LEU A 101 4.65 13.96 -6.59
N HIS A 102 3.52 13.66 -7.25
CA HIS A 102 3.49 13.45 -8.69
C HIS A 102 3.87 14.71 -9.47
N ASN A 103 3.44 15.87 -9.00
CA ASN A 103 3.74 17.14 -9.68
C ASN A 103 5.20 17.55 -9.54
N CYS A 104 5.84 17.34 -8.38
CA CYS A 104 7.20 17.82 -8.12
C CYS A 104 8.31 17.03 -8.85
N MET A 105 8.05 15.82 -9.32
CA MET A 105 8.96 15.09 -10.21
C MET A 105 8.82 15.64 -11.63
N GLY A 106 9.93 15.99 -12.30
CA GLY A 106 9.93 16.69 -13.60
C GLY A 106 9.59 15.83 -14.83
N PHE A 107 9.29 14.54 -14.67
CA PHE A 107 9.01 13.59 -15.74
C PHE A 107 7.56 13.64 -16.20
N ALA A 108 7.30 13.32 -17.48
CA ALA A 108 5.97 13.31 -18.06
C ALA A 108 5.04 12.30 -17.37
N PHE A 109 5.53 11.10 -17.09
CA PHE A 109 4.82 10.06 -16.34
C PHE A 109 5.46 9.84 -14.98
N VAL A 110 4.62 9.63 -13.95
CA VAL A 110 5.05 9.23 -12.61
C VAL A 110 4.16 8.10 -12.13
N VAL A 111 4.79 7.03 -11.68
CA VAL A 111 4.11 5.83 -11.16
C VAL A 111 4.58 5.59 -9.73
N HIS A 112 3.63 5.62 -8.79
CA HIS A 112 3.83 5.30 -7.39
C HIS A 112 3.15 3.97 -7.07
N LEU A 113 3.90 3.02 -6.54
CA LEU A 113 3.41 1.68 -6.21
C LEU A 113 4.00 1.19 -4.88
N HIS A 114 3.40 0.10 -4.37
CA HIS A 114 3.83 -0.60 -3.16
C HIS A 114 4.28 -2.04 -3.46
N PRO A 115 5.28 -2.28 -4.34
CA PRO A 115 5.65 -3.65 -4.68
C PRO A 115 6.12 -4.41 -3.46
N THR A 116 5.68 -5.65 -3.30
CA THR A 116 5.99 -6.48 -2.11
C THR A 116 7.49 -6.58 -1.86
N LEU A 117 8.31 -6.78 -2.92
CA LEU A 117 9.76 -6.85 -2.79
C LEU A 117 10.39 -5.52 -2.38
N VAL A 118 9.90 -4.40 -2.93
CA VAL A 118 10.35 -3.07 -2.54
C VAL A 118 10.03 -2.81 -1.08
N ASN A 119 8.82 -3.14 -0.64
CA ASN A 119 8.43 -2.98 0.75
C ASN A 119 9.20 -3.93 1.68
N GLY A 120 9.58 -5.12 1.22
CA GLY A 120 10.49 -6.00 1.94
C GLY A 120 11.82 -5.31 2.27
N LEU A 121 12.38 -4.56 1.31
CA LEU A 121 13.58 -3.74 1.53
C LEU A 121 13.27 -2.50 2.40
N MET A 122 12.25 -1.71 2.02
CA MET A 122 11.94 -0.42 2.67
C MET A 122 11.45 -0.53 4.12
N CYS A 123 10.93 -1.69 4.51
CA CYS A 123 10.52 -1.97 5.90
C CYS A 123 11.60 -2.69 6.72
N SER A 124 12.77 -2.93 6.14
CA SER A 124 13.88 -3.56 6.85
C SER A 124 14.64 -2.58 7.75
N ALA A 125 15.30 -3.08 8.79
CA ALA A 125 16.06 -2.27 9.73
C ALA A 125 17.29 -1.58 9.10
N ASN A 126 17.79 -2.10 7.96
CA ASN A 126 18.95 -1.57 7.22
C ASN A 126 18.55 -1.00 5.86
N ALA A 127 17.30 -0.57 5.68
CA ALA A 127 16.75 -0.11 4.41
C ALA A 127 17.63 0.94 3.71
N GLU A 128 18.08 1.97 4.43
CA GLU A 128 18.89 3.05 3.86
C GLU A 128 20.23 2.54 3.30
N ALA A 129 20.97 1.77 4.12
CA ALA A 129 22.28 1.24 3.71
C ALA A 129 22.15 0.27 2.53
N ALA A 130 21.18 -0.64 2.59
CA ALA A 130 20.94 -1.60 1.52
C ALA A 130 20.41 -0.92 0.23
N CYS A 131 19.57 0.12 0.35
CA CYS A 131 19.13 0.92 -0.78
C CYS A 131 20.34 1.62 -1.45
N GLY A 132 21.21 2.26 -0.68
CA GLY A 132 22.42 2.90 -1.22
C GLY A 132 23.39 1.94 -1.89
N GLU A 133 23.50 0.69 -1.40
CA GLU A 133 24.32 -0.34 -2.02
C GLU A 133 23.72 -0.85 -3.35
N ILE A 134 22.42 -1.15 -3.38
CA ILE A 134 21.75 -1.80 -4.52
C ILE A 134 21.36 -0.78 -5.60
N PHE A 135 20.96 0.43 -5.17
CA PHE A 135 20.40 1.48 -6.02
C PHE A 135 21.09 2.84 -5.76
N PRO A 136 22.40 2.98 -6.01
CA PRO A 136 23.18 4.18 -5.64
C PRO A 136 22.70 5.47 -6.34
N GLU A 137 21.98 5.37 -7.44
CA GLU A 137 21.41 6.54 -8.15
C GLU A 137 19.98 6.89 -7.70
N ALA A 138 19.36 6.08 -6.85
CA ALA A 138 18.03 6.36 -6.35
C ALA A 138 18.07 7.33 -5.16
N LEU A 139 17.02 8.10 -5.00
CA LEU A 139 16.81 8.93 -3.83
C LEU A 139 16.12 8.09 -2.75
N TYR A 140 16.73 7.98 -1.58
CA TYR A 140 16.11 7.38 -0.40
C TYR A 140 15.54 8.47 0.51
N ILE A 141 14.31 8.27 0.96
CA ILE A 141 13.61 9.13 1.91
C ILE A 141 13.31 8.32 3.15
N GLU A 142 13.86 8.74 4.28
CA GLU A 142 13.57 8.16 5.59
C GLU A 142 12.10 8.35 5.96
N TYR A 143 11.59 7.49 6.85
CA TYR A 143 10.18 7.50 7.25
C TYR A 143 9.69 8.93 7.58
N THR A 144 8.57 9.26 7.00
CA THR A 144 7.93 10.56 7.19
C THR A 144 6.43 10.35 7.07
N ASP A 145 5.67 10.94 7.98
CA ASP A 145 4.22 10.86 7.97
C ASP A 145 3.65 11.32 6.63
N PRO A 146 2.71 10.55 6.05
CA PRO A 146 2.05 10.91 4.79
C PRO A 146 1.36 12.29 4.88
N GLY A 147 1.23 12.96 3.73
CA GLY A 147 0.63 14.28 3.63
C GLY A 147 1.66 15.35 3.27
N TYR A 148 1.40 16.59 3.69
CA TYR A 148 2.25 17.73 3.33
C TYR A 148 3.70 17.56 3.81
N THR A 149 3.92 16.99 4.98
CA THR A 149 5.27 16.80 5.54
C THR A 149 6.14 15.92 4.64
N LEU A 150 5.57 14.81 4.15
CA LEU A 150 6.25 13.94 3.18
C LEU A 150 6.51 14.67 1.87
N PHE A 151 5.50 15.37 1.34
CA PHE A 151 5.66 16.15 0.10
C PHE A 151 6.81 17.17 0.23
N LYS A 152 6.82 17.98 1.28
CA LYS A 152 7.86 19.02 1.45
C LYS A 152 9.25 18.40 1.55
N LYS A 153 9.39 17.32 2.29
CA LYS A 153 10.66 16.59 2.41
C LYS A 153 11.16 16.06 1.06
N VAL A 154 10.27 15.39 0.31
CA VAL A 154 10.60 14.86 -1.03
C VAL A 154 10.99 16.00 -1.98
N TYR A 155 10.21 17.09 -2.00
CA TYR A 155 10.47 18.27 -2.81
C TYR A 155 11.88 18.85 -2.53
N ASP A 156 12.22 19.07 -1.27
CA ASP A 156 13.52 19.61 -0.86
C ASP A 156 14.67 18.64 -1.21
N ARG A 157 14.46 17.33 -1.04
CA ARG A 157 15.46 16.31 -1.37
C ARG A 157 15.66 16.13 -2.87
N ILE A 158 14.61 16.25 -3.70
CA ILE A 158 14.74 16.28 -5.18
C ILE A 158 15.60 17.50 -5.58
N ASN A 159 15.34 18.68 -5.05
CA ASN A 159 16.09 19.88 -5.37
C ASN A 159 17.57 19.77 -4.96
N ALA A 160 17.85 19.23 -3.78
CA ALA A 160 19.20 18.95 -3.33
C ALA A 160 19.91 17.92 -4.23
N TYR A 161 19.22 16.86 -4.62
CA TYR A 161 19.75 15.84 -5.54
C TYR A 161 20.07 16.44 -6.92
N LYS A 162 19.19 17.28 -7.47
CA LYS A 162 19.41 18.00 -8.74
C LYS A 162 20.64 18.91 -8.66
N ALA A 163 20.78 19.65 -7.57
CA ALA A 163 21.93 20.54 -7.36
C ALA A 163 23.26 19.76 -7.29
N ALA A 164 23.25 18.58 -6.67
CA ALA A 164 24.44 17.75 -6.51
C ALA A 164 24.80 16.95 -7.77
N ASN A 165 23.82 16.48 -8.54
CA ASN A 165 24.01 15.50 -9.62
C ASN A 165 23.75 16.06 -11.04
N GLY A 166 23.22 17.29 -11.16
CA GLY A 166 22.87 17.90 -12.46
C GLY A 166 21.68 17.24 -13.18
N LYS A 167 21.01 16.27 -12.55
CA LYS A 167 19.84 15.55 -13.08
C LYS A 167 18.84 15.27 -11.96
N GLU A 168 17.58 15.02 -12.32
CA GLU A 168 16.56 14.58 -11.36
C GLU A 168 16.70 13.09 -11.03
N PRO A 169 16.33 12.65 -9.80
CA PRO A 169 16.21 11.23 -9.50
C PRO A 169 14.98 10.63 -10.20
N GLN A 170 15.17 9.58 -11.00
CA GLN A 170 14.05 8.85 -11.60
C GLN A 170 13.35 7.94 -10.60
N VAL A 171 14.08 7.50 -9.57
CA VAL A 171 13.62 6.53 -8.56
C VAL A 171 13.72 7.17 -7.19
N ILE A 172 12.61 7.15 -6.45
CA ILE A 172 12.54 7.62 -5.07
C ILE A 172 11.94 6.51 -4.22
N PHE A 173 12.74 5.98 -3.31
CA PHE A 173 12.31 5.01 -2.31
C PHE A 173 11.83 5.72 -1.04
N LEU A 174 10.68 5.32 -0.54
CA LEU A 174 10.10 5.83 0.70
C LEU A 174 10.10 4.73 1.77
N GLN A 175 10.80 4.96 2.87
CA GLN A 175 10.86 4.02 3.99
C GLN A 175 9.46 3.74 4.54
N ASN A 176 9.13 2.46 4.75
CA ASN A 176 7.84 1.95 5.24
C ASN A 176 6.64 2.37 4.38
N HIS A 177 6.84 2.69 3.09
CA HIS A 177 5.75 3.15 2.24
C HIS A 177 5.75 2.46 0.87
N GLY A 178 6.71 2.78 0.02
CA GLY A 178 6.75 2.30 -1.36
C GLY A 178 7.79 3.01 -2.21
N ILE A 179 7.48 3.17 -3.50
CA ILE A 179 8.41 3.73 -4.48
C ILE A 179 7.70 4.64 -5.47
N PHE A 180 8.35 5.74 -5.85
CA PHE A 180 8.01 6.55 -7.00
C PHE A 180 9.02 6.32 -8.13
N VAL A 181 8.52 6.15 -9.34
CA VAL A 181 9.34 6.07 -10.56
C VAL A 181 8.83 7.08 -11.57
N GLY A 182 9.73 7.96 -12.03
CA GLY A 182 9.45 8.94 -13.08
C GLY A 182 10.14 8.57 -14.40
N GLY A 183 9.48 8.87 -15.51
CA GLY A 183 10.02 8.70 -16.86
C GLY A 183 9.23 9.49 -17.88
N ASP A 184 9.83 9.75 -19.05
CA ASP A 184 9.15 10.48 -20.14
C ASP A 184 8.33 9.55 -21.03
N THR A 185 8.50 8.24 -20.87
CA THR A 185 7.68 7.21 -21.52
C THR A 185 7.29 6.12 -20.53
N THR A 186 6.16 5.46 -20.80
CA THR A 186 5.72 4.29 -20.01
C THR A 186 6.67 3.11 -20.13
N ALA A 187 7.31 2.91 -21.29
CA ALA A 187 8.28 1.85 -21.51
C ALA A 187 9.55 2.03 -20.62
N GLU A 188 10.00 3.27 -20.42
CA GLU A 188 11.10 3.59 -19.53
C GLU A 188 10.77 3.19 -18.08
N ILE A 189 9.59 3.56 -17.58
CA ILE A 189 9.12 3.21 -16.24
C ILE A 189 9.02 1.70 -16.07
N GLU A 190 8.49 0.99 -17.05
CA GLU A 190 8.41 -0.48 -17.04
C GLU A 190 9.79 -1.12 -16.95
N GLY A 191 10.77 -0.60 -17.70
CA GLY A 191 12.16 -1.04 -17.64
C GLY A 191 12.78 -0.84 -16.26
N ILE A 192 12.58 0.33 -15.66
CA ILE A 192 13.08 0.64 -14.31
C ILE A 192 12.47 -0.30 -13.26
N TYR A 193 11.14 -0.49 -13.25
CA TYR A 193 10.51 -1.44 -12.33
C TYR A 193 10.99 -2.88 -12.52
N SER A 194 11.18 -3.32 -13.76
CA SER A 194 11.72 -4.65 -14.07
C SER A 194 13.14 -4.83 -13.52
N GLU A 195 14.00 -3.84 -13.68
CA GLU A 195 15.36 -3.85 -13.15
C GLU A 195 15.37 -3.90 -11.62
N ILE A 196 14.55 -3.05 -10.97
CA ILE A 196 14.44 -3.00 -9.51
C ILE A 196 14.01 -4.36 -8.96
N LEU A 197 12.93 -4.95 -9.52
CA LEU A 197 12.45 -6.25 -9.05
C LEU A 197 13.49 -7.34 -9.28
N GLY A 198 14.13 -7.38 -10.44
CA GLY A 198 15.16 -8.37 -10.72
C GLY A 198 16.35 -8.32 -9.75
N LYS A 199 16.80 -7.11 -9.38
CA LYS A 199 17.85 -6.93 -8.37
C LYS A 199 17.41 -7.39 -6.97
N LEU A 200 16.16 -7.16 -6.61
CA LEU A 200 15.62 -7.54 -5.30
C LEU A 200 15.32 -9.04 -5.22
N GLU A 201 14.76 -9.63 -6.27
CA GLU A 201 14.52 -11.09 -6.35
C GLU A 201 15.80 -11.90 -6.12
N ALA A 202 16.93 -11.43 -6.65
CA ALA A 202 18.22 -12.06 -6.44
C ALA A 202 18.72 -12.02 -4.98
N LYS A 203 18.12 -11.20 -4.12
CA LYS A 203 18.49 -11.02 -2.70
C LYS A 203 17.53 -11.72 -1.74
N VAL A 204 16.36 -12.16 -2.20
CA VAL A 204 15.35 -12.80 -1.35
C VAL A 204 15.70 -14.26 -1.12
N ALA A 205 15.65 -14.68 0.16
CA ALA A 205 15.77 -16.10 0.49
C ALA A 205 14.53 -16.86 -0.01
N ALA A 206 14.72 -18.10 -0.43
CA ALA A 206 13.63 -18.96 -0.81
C ALA A 206 12.66 -19.17 0.36
N LEU A 207 11.39 -18.91 0.10
CA LEU A 207 10.30 -19.16 1.06
C LEU A 207 9.59 -20.47 0.68
N PRO A 208 8.93 -21.14 1.64
CA PRO A 208 8.15 -22.32 1.34
C PRO A 208 7.06 -22.04 0.32
N GLU A 209 6.97 -22.87 -0.71
CA GLU A 209 5.96 -22.80 -1.77
C GLU A 209 5.09 -24.06 -1.75
N GLY A 210 3.88 -23.94 -2.30
CA GLY A 210 2.95 -25.05 -2.48
C GLY A 210 1.73 -24.96 -1.59
N GLY A 211 0.79 -25.85 -1.86
CA GLY A 211 -0.45 -26.03 -1.06
C GLY A 211 -0.16 -26.83 0.21
N SER A 212 -1.01 -26.62 1.20
CA SER A 212 -1.09 -27.47 2.39
C SER A 212 -2.49 -28.09 2.48
N GLU A 213 -2.56 -29.25 3.11
CA GLU A 213 -3.83 -29.93 3.33
C GLU A 213 -4.71 -29.14 4.30
N VAL A 214 -5.96 -28.93 3.94
CA VAL A 214 -6.95 -28.25 4.78
C VAL A 214 -7.54 -29.26 5.76
N SER A 215 -7.42 -28.99 7.07
CA SER A 215 -8.01 -29.82 8.10
C SER A 215 -9.53 -29.90 7.97
N PRO A 216 -10.15 -31.08 8.13
CA PRO A 216 -11.61 -31.21 8.21
C PRO A 216 -12.25 -30.32 9.30
N THR A 217 -11.55 -30.04 10.38
CA THR A 217 -11.92 -29.11 11.46
C THR A 217 -12.43 -27.75 10.96
N VAL A 218 -12.01 -27.30 9.77
CA VAL A 218 -12.45 -26.04 9.15
C VAL A 218 -13.98 -25.99 9.00
N THR A 219 -14.62 -27.12 8.69
CA THR A 219 -16.09 -27.18 8.48
C THR A 219 -16.90 -26.96 9.75
N ASP A 220 -16.34 -27.28 10.89
CA ASP A 220 -17.01 -27.20 12.20
C ASP A 220 -16.64 -25.89 12.92
N VAL A 221 -15.37 -25.52 12.91
CA VAL A 221 -14.83 -24.37 13.65
C VAL A 221 -15.14 -23.03 12.96
N ILE A 222 -14.97 -22.93 11.65
CA ILE A 222 -15.11 -21.64 10.94
C ILE A 222 -16.53 -21.06 10.97
N PRO A 223 -17.63 -21.87 10.82
CA PRO A 223 -18.99 -21.33 10.98
C PRO A 223 -19.26 -20.77 12.39
N ALA A 224 -18.74 -21.42 13.44
CA ALA A 224 -18.89 -20.97 14.80
C ALA A 224 -18.10 -19.66 15.05
N ILE A 225 -16.85 -19.57 14.60
CA ILE A 225 -16.04 -18.33 14.66
C ILE A 225 -16.72 -17.22 13.89
N ARG A 226 -17.29 -17.49 12.72
CA ARG A 226 -18.07 -16.50 11.94
C ARG A 226 -19.22 -15.95 12.75
N GLN A 227 -19.93 -16.79 13.51
CA GLN A 227 -21.02 -16.35 14.37
C GLN A 227 -20.52 -15.42 15.50
N MET A 228 -19.43 -15.78 16.18
CA MET A 228 -18.80 -14.95 17.21
C MET A 228 -18.42 -13.57 16.68
N LEU A 229 -17.71 -13.53 15.54
CA LEU A 229 -17.30 -12.29 14.88
C LEU A 229 -18.49 -11.44 14.42
N SER A 230 -19.58 -12.09 13.96
CA SER A 230 -20.79 -11.38 13.51
C SER A 230 -21.52 -10.74 14.69
N ARG A 231 -21.52 -11.38 15.86
CA ARG A 231 -22.08 -10.80 17.10
C ARG A 231 -21.23 -9.61 17.59
N SER A 232 -19.93 -9.81 17.71
CA SER A 232 -18.97 -8.77 18.14
C SER A 232 -18.99 -7.56 17.20
N GLY A 233 -19.02 -7.78 15.88
CA GLY A 233 -18.99 -6.75 14.86
C GLY A 233 -20.37 -6.13 14.53
N ARG A 234 -21.42 -6.52 15.25
CA ARG A 234 -22.81 -6.05 15.03
C ARG A 234 -23.30 -6.15 13.58
N GLY A 235 -22.91 -7.22 12.87
CA GLY A 235 -23.30 -7.45 11.47
C GLY A 235 -22.68 -8.70 10.89
N LEU A 236 -23.30 -9.26 9.85
CA LEU A 236 -22.81 -10.47 9.21
C LEU A 236 -21.38 -10.29 8.69
N LYS A 237 -20.53 -11.26 8.98
CA LYS A 237 -19.15 -11.32 8.48
C LYS A 237 -19.01 -12.43 7.44
N THR A 238 -18.09 -12.21 6.51
CA THR A 238 -17.62 -13.21 5.55
C THR A 238 -16.20 -13.60 5.93
N LEU A 239 -15.93 -14.89 6.02
CA LEU A 239 -14.61 -15.40 6.33
C LEU A 239 -14.01 -16.06 5.08
N LYS A 240 -12.71 -15.82 4.86
CA LYS A 240 -11.92 -16.54 3.86
C LYS A 240 -10.76 -17.21 4.58
N VAL A 241 -10.67 -18.52 4.44
CA VAL A 241 -9.55 -19.31 4.96
C VAL A 241 -8.49 -19.46 3.87
N THR A 242 -7.25 -19.16 4.22
CA THR A 242 -6.08 -19.37 3.38
C THR A 242 -5.12 -20.31 4.10
N LYS A 243 -4.76 -21.42 3.43
CA LYS A 243 -3.81 -22.40 3.91
C LYS A 243 -2.84 -22.77 2.78
N ASN A 244 -1.57 -22.62 3.04
CA ASN A 244 -0.47 -22.99 2.15
C ASN A 244 0.83 -23.09 2.94
N ALA A 245 1.90 -23.56 2.33
CA ALA A 245 3.19 -23.75 2.97
C ALA A 245 3.76 -22.46 3.59
N LEU A 246 3.52 -21.29 2.98
CA LEU A 246 3.96 -20.01 3.52
C LEU A 246 3.20 -19.62 4.80
N VAL A 247 1.88 -19.82 4.82
CA VAL A 247 1.06 -19.58 6.03
C VAL A 247 1.52 -20.50 7.15
N ASP A 248 1.74 -21.78 6.87
CA ASP A 248 2.22 -22.76 7.86
C ASP A 248 3.59 -22.36 8.41
N TYR A 249 4.52 -21.93 7.57
CA TYR A 249 5.84 -21.43 7.98
C TYR A 249 5.74 -20.33 9.05
N PHE A 250 4.80 -19.39 8.88
CA PHE A 250 4.59 -18.33 9.87
C PHE A 250 3.86 -18.83 11.11
N LEU A 251 2.97 -19.80 10.99
CA LEU A 251 2.26 -20.37 12.15
C LEU A 251 3.15 -21.27 13.01
N ASP A 252 4.12 -21.97 12.41
CA ASP A 252 4.93 -23.01 13.05
C ASP A 252 6.26 -22.51 13.67
N GLY A 253 6.47 -21.21 13.85
CA GLY A 253 7.65 -20.72 14.55
C GLY A 253 8.26 -19.41 14.07
N SER A 254 7.68 -18.80 13.05
CA SER A 254 8.14 -17.51 12.51
C SER A 254 7.13 -16.39 12.67
N ARG A 255 6.14 -16.57 13.55
CA ARG A 255 5.02 -15.64 13.75
C ARG A 255 5.44 -14.25 14.20
N GLU A 256 6.47 -14.15 15.04
CA GLU A 256 6.99 -12.86 15.49
C GLU A 256 7.47 -11.95 14.35
N LYS A 257 7.82 -12.51 13.20
CA LYS A 257 8.20 -11.76 12.00
C LYS A 257 7.04 -10.98 11.38
N ILE A 258 5.80 -11.40 11.68
CA ILE A 258 4.57 -10.76 11.19
C ILE A 258 3.71 -10.21 12.33
N ALA A 259 4.27 -10.07 13.54
CA ALA A 259 3.52 -9.67 14.73
C ALA A 259 3.01 -8.23 14.71
N ALA A 260 3.63 -7.36 13.91
CA ALA A 260 3.25 -5.96 13.76
C ALA A 260 3.09 -5.60 12.27
N PRO A 261 2.22 -4.64 11.94
CA PRO A 261 2.12 -4.13 10.59
C PRO A 261 3.38 -3.33 10.25
N PHE A 262 3.88 -3.48 9.03
CA PHE A 262 5.08 -2.79 8.55
C PHE A 262 4.87 -2.06 7.22
N THR A 263 3.70 -2.17 6.59
CA THR A 263 3.35 -1.40 5.39
C THR A 263 2.04 -0.65 5.57
N PRO A 264 1.81 0.45 4.83
CA PRO A 264 0.52 1.15 4.83
C PRO A 264 -0.64 0.24 4.44
N ASP A 265 -0.44 -0.64 3.46
CA ASP A 265 -1.49 -1.56 3.01
C ASP A 265 -1.93 -2.54 4.11
N ILE A 266 -0.98 -3.08 4.90
CA ILE A 266 -1.32 -3.91 6.05
C ILE A 266 -2.18 -3.13 7.04
N ILE A 267 -1.82 -1.89 7.37
CA ILE A 267 -2.59 -1.05 8.30
C ILE A 267 -3.98 -0.74 7.76
N VAL A 268 -4.08 -0.42 6.48
CA VAL A 268 -5.38 -0.09 5.84
C VAL A 268 -6.32 -1.28 5.84
N TYR A 269 -5.85 -2.45 5.41
CA TYR A 269 -6.70 -3.61 5.17
C TYR A 269 -6.78 -4.57 6.35
N CYS A 270 -5.67 -4.85 7.03
CA CYS A 270 -5.58 -5.80 8.14
C CYS A 270 -5.63 -5.15 9.53
N LYS A 271 -5.47 -3.81 9.62
CA LYS A 271 -5.36 -3.05 10.87
C LYS A 271 -4.05 -3.33 11.62
N SER A 272 -3.98 -2.85 12.87
CA SER A 272 -2.75 -2.85 13.66
C SER A 272 -2.44 -4.15 14.37
N ALA A 273 -3.37 -5.09 14.41
CA ALA A 273 -3.21 -6.33 15.16
C ALA A 273 -4.08 -7.45 14.61
N TYR A 274 -3.69 -8.68 14.91
CA TYR A 274 -4.44 -9.90 14.61
C TYR A 274 -4.60 -10.76 15.87
N ILE A 275 -5.51 -11.75 15.81
CA ILE A 275 -5.65 -12.77 16.85
C ILE A 275 -4.86 -14.02 16.46
N PHE A 276 -4.10 -14.56 17.40
CA PHE A 276 -3.48 -15.88 17.25
C PHE A 276 -4.14 -16.89 18.19
N ILE A 277 -4.51 -18.06 17.65
CA ILE A 277 -5.08 -19.19 18.37
C ILE A 277 -4.11 -20.36 18.24
N ASP A 278 -3.58 -20.81 19.38
CA ASP A 278 -2.70 -21.96 19.49
C ASP A 278 -3.43 -23.05 20.28
N ALA A 279 -4.17 -23.89 19.56
CA ALA A 279 -4.93 -24.98 20.13
C ALA A 279 -5.01 -26.14 19.10
N GLU A 280 -5.17 -27.37 19.61
CA GLU A 280 -5.16 -28.59 18.79
C GLU A 280 -6.56 -29.23 18.65
N SER A 281 -7.47 -28.95 19.59
CA SER A 281 -8.85 -29.46 19.53
C SER A 281 -9.84 -28.38 19.14
N ASP A 282 -10.93 -28.78 18.49
CA ASP A 282 -12.01 -27.87 18.07
C ASP A 282 -12.60 -27.12 19.26
N GLU A 283 -12.81 -27.80 20.39
CA GLU A 283 -13.35 -27.21 21.61
C GLU A 283 -12.45 -26.10 22.15
N GLU A 284 -11.13 -26.35 22.22
CA GLU A 284 -10.18 -25.36 22.71
C GLU A 284 -9.99 -24.19 21.72
N ILE A 285 -10.02 -24.47 20.40
CA ILE A 285 -10.00 -23.43 19.37
C ILE A 285 -11.19 -22.51 19.53
N LEU A 286 -12.39 -23.04 19.70
CA LEU A 286 -13.63 -22.26 19.85
C LEU A 286 -13.63 -21.44 21.14
N LYS A 287 -13.17 -22.03 22.25
CA LYS A 287 -13.02 -21.33 23.53
C LYS A 287 -12.04 -20.16 23.43
N GLN A 288 -10.84 -20.41 22.91
CA GLN A 288 -9.85 -19.33 22.72
C GLN A 288 -10.35 -18.27 21.73
N ALA A 289 -11.08 -18.65 20.68
CA ALA A 289 -11.65 -17.71 19.73
C ALA A 289 -12.65 -16.76 20.39
N GLU A 290 -13.58 -17.28 21.21
CA GLU A 290 -14.59 -16.47 21.91
C GLU A 290 -13.90 -15.48 22.86
N GLU A 291 -13.06 -15.98 23.77
CA GLU A 291 -12.32 -15.15 24.73
C GLU A 291 -11.48 -14.05 24.04
N LYS A 292 -10.71 -14.41 23.00
CA LYS A 292 -9.79 -13.49 22.33
C LYS A 292 -10.52 -12.50 21.43
N ILE A 293 -11.63 -12.86 20.78
CA ILE A 293 -12.43 -11.94 19.97
C ILE A 293 -13.08 -10.86 20.86
N GLU A 294 -13.62 -11.25 22.00
CA GLU A 294 -14.22 -10.30 22.95
C GLU A 294 -13.17 -9.36 23.55
N ALA A 295 -12.05 -9.91 24.01
CA ALA A 295 -10.94 -9.14 24.57
C ALA A 295 -10.37 -8.16 23.51
N PHE A 296 -10.16 -8.62 22.29
CA PHE A 296 -9.67 -7.80 21.19
C PHE A 296 -10.61 -6.63 20.88
N ALA A 297 -11.91 -6.91 20.77
CA ALA A 297 -12.90 -5.87 20.48
C ALA A 297 -13.00 -4.83 21.62
N ALA A 298 -12.88 -5.27 22.86
CA ALA A 298 -12.85 -4.38 24.03
C ALA A 298 -11.59 -3.50 24.08
N GLU A 299 -10.42 -4.07 23.76
CA GLU A 299 -9.13 -3.35 23.79
C GLU A 299 -8.96 -2.42 22.60
N LYS A 300 -9.24 -2.90 21.38
CA LYS A 300 -8.92 -2.21 20.13
C LYS A 300 -10.07 -1.34 19.60
N GLY A 301 -11.30 -1.55 20.06
CA GLY A 301 -12.49 -0.81 19.60
C GLY A 301 -13.00 -1.21 18.21
N TYR A 302 -12.48 -2.29 17.61
CA TYR A 302 -12.93 -2.81 16.32
C TYR A 302 -12.85 -4.34 16.27
N THR A 303 -13.61 -4.95 15.33
CA THR A 303 -13.58 -6.40 15.10
C THR A 303 -12.26 -6.80 14.41
N PRO A 304 -11.56 -7.85 14.85
CA PRO A 304 -10.32 -8.29 14.20
C PRO A 304 -10.54 -8.58 12.72
N LYS A 305 -9.58 -8.17 11.89
CA LYS A 305 -9.59 -8.42 10.44
C LYS A 305 -8.87 -9.70 10.07
N VAL A 306 -7.96 -10.18 10.92
CA VAL A 306 -7.17 -11.39 10.68
C VAL A 306 -7.14 -12.23 11.95
N LEU A 307 -7.40 -13.53 11.79
CA LEU A 307 -7.08 -14.54 12.80
C LEU A 307 -6.06 -15.52 12.18
N LEU A 308 -5.06 -15.85 12.94
CA LEU A 308 -4.10 -16.92 12.64
C LEU A 308 -4.42 -18.10 13.58
N ILE A 309 -4.81 -19.24 13.02
CA ILE A 309 -5.23 -20.42 13.79
C ILE A 309 -4.32 -21.57 13.41
N LYS A 310 -3.55 -22.07 14.39
CA LYS A 310 -2.65 -23.19 14.19
C LYS A 310 -3.43 -24.41 13.67
N GLY A 311 -2.88 -25.11 12.67
CA GLY A 311 -3.52 -26.23 12.01
C GLY A 311 -4.62 -25.86 11.00
N ILE A 312 -5.23 -24.67 11.09
CA ILE A 312 -6.27 -24.20 10.17
C ILE A 312 -5.70 -23.25 9.11
N GLY A 313 -4.94 -22.23 9.52
CA GLY A 313 -4.37 -21.25 8.61
C GLY A 313 -4.70 -19.80 8.97
N LEU A 314 -4.66 -18.92 7.96
CA LEU A 314 -5.07 -17.52 8.04
C LEU A 314 -6.56 -17.39 7.74
N VAL A 315 -7.29 -16.73 8.62
CA VAL A 315 -8.72 -16.43 8.46
C VAL A 315 -8.88 -14.92 8.30
N ALA A 316 -9.20 -14.48 7.10
CA ALA A 316 -9.52 -13.10 6.77
C ALA A 316 -11.00 -12.81 7.08
N VAL A 317 -11.28 -11.65 7.70
CA VAL A 317 -12.62 -11.25 8.19
C VAL A 317 -13.10 -10.00 7.47
N GLY A 318 -13.99 -10.17 6.50
CA GLY A 318 -14.58 -9.08 5.73
C GLY A 318 -16.06 -8.86 6.04
N ASP A 319 -16.58 -7.69 5.69
CA ASP A 319 -18.02 -7.42 5.73
C ASP A 319 -18.77 -8.02 4.52
N ASN A 320 -18.01 -8.42 3.50
CA ASN A 320 -18.47 -9.14 2.31
C ASN A 320 -17.30 -9.93 1.69
N SER A 321 -17.57 -10.71 0.65
CA SER A 321 -16.56 -11.53 -0.02
C SER A 321 -15.40 -10.72 -0.60
N LYS A 322 -15.67 -9.55 -1.19
CA LYS A 322 -14.64 -8.66 -1.74
C LYS A 322 -13.69 -8.16 -0.65
N ASN A 323 -14.21 -7.76 0.50
CA ASN A 323 -13.38 -7.32 1.63
C ASN A 323 -12.52 -8.46 2.19
N ALA A 324 -13.10 -9.66 2.37
CA ALA A 324 -12.36 -10.83 2.86
C ALA A 324 -11.28 -11.31 1.85
N GLN A 325 -11.47 -11.04 0.56
CA GLN A 325 -10.49 -11.38 -0.47
C GLN A 325 -9.28 -10.44 -0.49
N ILE A 326 -9.47 -9.17 -0.10
CA ILE A 326 -8.40 -8.15 -0.04
C ILE A 326 -7.50 -8.37 1.17
N ILE A 327 -8.07 -8.80 2.29
CA ILE A 327 -7.35 -9.12 3.53
C ILE A 327 -6.53 -10.41 3.36
#